data_06e6627cd810a5df557d71e8b827c6db
#
_entry.id   06e6627cd810a5df557d71e8b827c6db
#
_cell.length_a   1.000
_cell.length_b   1.000
_cell.length_c   1.000
_cell.angle_alpha   90.00
_cell.angle_beta   90.00
_cell.angle_gamma   90.00
#
_symmetry.space_group_name_H-M   'P 1'
#
loop_
_entity.id
_entity.type
_entity.pdbx_description
1 polymer ?
#
loop_
_entity_poly.entity_id
_entity_poly.type
_entity_poly.pdbx_seq_one_letter_code
_entity_poly.pdbx_strand_id
1 'polypeptide(L)'
;MPSSPVSRRRVGSATSPPTTPNSMASDRAGACADAAASLFPENEPEPGVVMLLVPSVTDINGAGGVAARWREYARELERGGYAVELWTVDSQDPNTKIPRYRLANFPSTLTDAPGAGFVWKIWSRLTRHDEREVDEVNDTMDGTTNDKNNDKNKNARVRAVIMTDLFSNVPLALLCAGAGVPLVYSIHTDIAQLDGINLLPSSAAFLQGCAGRLATVCVTTSRGFAKQLRARGIRWVGKHYRPLPVDAVARASRDATEAEVAEARREMCAGAVDRPLLAYVGRWSAEKRLHLLKQCRPAGVTLAFIGDGPMREVVEQWHDPPRVVVLPGMRPRDRLAVAYRAADWVVSASAFETFGNVPYEAAHCGTPALLQDAQGFNDQIDRETEDRGALLRFDAADGEKRVAAAMDRTAPLLADPERVRAAARAKSRDGVTVTEVLAEALEMGARGKGRTGEGDRAFQKICLLYTSPSPRDRG
;
A
#
# COMPACT_ATOMS: atom_id res chain seq x y z
N MET A 1 40.69 -60.14 -14.95
CA MET A 1 40.14 -61.14 -15.87
C MET A 1 38.98 -61.85 -15.23
N PRO A 2 37.96 -62.30 -15.89
CA PRO A 2 37.34 -61.85 -17.18
C PRO A 2 35.90 -61.35 -16.98
N SER A 3 35.43 -60.49 -17.82
CA SER A 3 34.58 -60.60 -19.04
C SER A 3 33.09 -60.78 -18.85
N SER A 4 32.34 -59.73 -19.16
CA SER A 4 31.29 -59.52 -20.19
C SER A 4 30.11 -60.52 -20.27
N PRO A 5 28.97 -60.26 -20.97
CA PRO A 5 28.58 -59.13 -21.80
C PRO A 5 27.09 -58.65 -21.71
N VAL A 6 26.83 -57.46 -22.17
CA VAL A 6 25.81 -56.95 -23.14
C VAL A 6 24.41 -57.58 -23.21
N SER A 7 23.42 -56.73 -23.06
CA SER A 7 22.20 -56.84 -23.88
C SER A 7 21.65 -55.44 -24.23
N ARG A 8 21.67 -55.09 -25.53
CA ARG A 8 20.99 -53.95 -26.15
C ARG A 8 19.50 -54.27 -26.31
N ARG A 9 18.63 -53.34 -25.93
CA ARG A 9 17.30 -53.22 -26.56
C ARG A 9 17.11 -51.78 -27.08
N ARG A 10 16.91 -51.68 -28.39
CA ARG A 10 16.35 -50.53 -29.09
C ARG A 10 14.89 -50.42 -28.75
N VAL A 11 14.39 -49.23 -28.48
CA VAL A 11 12.99 -48.84 -28.74
C VAL A 11 12.99 -47.40 -29.24
N GLY A 12 12.15 -47.15 -30.21
CA GLY A 12 12.09 -46.14 -31.20
C GLY A 12 11.80 -44.71 -30.72
N SER A 13 12.18 -43.84 -31.61
CA SER A 13 11.91 -42.41 -31.64
C SER A 13 10.42 -42.13 -31.83
N ALA A 14 9.85 -41.30 -30.95
CA ALA A 14 8.68 -40.50 -31.26
C ALA A 14 8.98 -39.06 -30.79
N THR A 15 9.27 -38.23 -31.77
CA THR A 15 9.42 -36.76 -31.60
C THR A 15 8.05 -36.13 -31.48
N SER A 16 7.74 -35.52 -30.35
CA SER A 16 6.65 -34.55 -30.20
C SER A 16 7.23 -33.14 -30.27
N PRO A 17 6.56 -32.17 -30.92
CA PRO A 17 7.06 -30.82 -31.07
C PRO A 17 6.96 -30.03 -29.75
N PRO A 18 7.80 -29.01 -29.55
CA PRO A 18 7.79 -28.21 -28.33
C PRO A 18 6.54 -27.33 -28.26
N THR A 19 5.78 -27.51 -27.21
CA THR A 19 4.67 -26.61 -26.83
C THR A 19 5.22 -25.24 -26.38
N THR A 20 4.77 -24.22 -27.05
CA THR A 20 5.09 -22.81 -26.75
C THR A 20 4.57 -22.38 -25.38
N PRO A 21 5.28 -21.52 -24.62
CA PRO A 21 4.90 -21.12 -23.26
C PRO A 21 3.72 -20.13 -23.14
N ASN A 22 3.03 -19.80 -24.22
CA ASN A 22 2.02 -18.73 -24.25
C ASN A 22 0.58 -19.16 -23.95
N SER A 23 0.28 -20.46 -23.79
CA SER A 23 -1.09 -20.90 -23.51
C SER A 23 -1.45 -20.91 -22.01
N MET A 24 -0.49 -20.96 -21.11
CA MET A 24 -0.77 -21.01 -19.66
C MET A 24 -1.11 -19.68 -19.01
N ALA A 25 -0.85 -18.54 -19.67
CA ALA A 25 -1.19 -17.21 -19.13
C ALA A 25 -2.65 -16.83 -19.41
N SER A 26 -3.22 -17.31 -20.53
CA SER A 26 -4.63 -17.07 -20.87
C SER A 26 -5.59 -17.90 -20.02
N ASP A 27 -5.21 -19.14 -19.67
CA ASP A 27 -6.08 -20.04 -18.91
C ASP A 27 -6.19 -19.66 -17.42
N ARG A 28 -5.19 -18.97 -16.88
CA ARG A 28 -5.25 -18.47 -15.48
C ARG A 28 -6.02 -17.16 -15.33
N ALA A 29 -6.03 -16.32 -16.35
CA ALA A 29 -6.88 -15.12 -16.37
C ALA A 29 -8.37 -15.50 -16.51
N GLY A 30 -8.69 -16.52 -17.31
CA GLY A 30 -10.00 -17.12 -17.41
C GLY A 30 -10.46 -17.76 -16.09
N ALA A 31 -9.61 -18.54 -15.44
CA ALA A 31 -9.94 -19.23 -14.18
C ALA A 31 -10.21 -18.26 -13.02
N CYS A 32 -9.57 -17.07 -12.99
CA CYS A 32 -9.89 -16.04 -12.00
C CYS A 32 -11.21 -15.30 -12.32
N ALA A 33 -11.54 -15.12 -13.60
CA ALA A 33 -12.82 -14.54 -14.02
C ALA A 33 -13.96 -15.53 -13.76
N ASP A 34 -13.76 -16.82 -14.04
CA ASP A 34 -14.74 -17.88 -13.78
C ASP A 34 -14.93 -18.15 -12.28
N ALA A 35 -13.88 -18.05 -11.46
CA ALA A 35 -14.01 -18.14 -10.01
C ALA A 35 -14.78 -16.94 -9.42
N ALA A 36 -14.60 -15.74 -9.96
CA ALA A 36 -15.39 -14.58 -9.58
C ALA A 36 -16.86 -14.71 -10.02
N ALA A 37 -17.11 -15.23 -11.22
CA ALA A 37 -18.45 -15.47 -11.75
C ALA A 37 -19.18 -16.59 -11.00
N SER A 38 -18.50 -17.63 -10.48
CA SER A 38 -19.11 -18.72 -9.71
C SER A 38 -19.50 -18.34 -8.27
N LEU A 39 -19.04 -17.20 -7.78
CA LEU A 39 -19.39 -16.66 -6.46
C LEU A 39 -20.76 -15.93 -6.46
N PHE A 40 -21.36 -15.71 -7.63
CA PHE A 40 -22.68 -15.09 -7.76
C PHE A 40 -23.63 -16.09 -8.44
N PRO A 41 -24.67 -16.59 -7.76
CA PRO A 41 -25.72 -17.36 -8.40
C PRO A 41 -26.41 -16.48 -9.47
N GLU A 42 -26.71 -17.07 -10.64
CA GLU A 42 -27.25 -16.41 -11.86
C GLU A 42 -28.55 -15.59 -11.66
N ASN A 43 -29.08 -15.54 -10.44
CA ASN A 43 -30.33 -14.84 -10.10
C ASN A 43 -30.17 -13.74 -9.01
N GLU A 44 -28.94 -13.30 -8.68
CA GLU A 44 -28.82 -12.14 -7.78
C GLU A 44 -28.82 -10.81 -8.55
N PRO A 45 -29.53 -9.81 -8.02
CA PRO A 45 -29.54 -8.48 -8.59
C PRO A 45 -28.14 -7.88 -8.64
N GLU A 46 -27.89 -6.98 -9.60
CA GLU A 46 -26.62 -6.32 -9.95
C GLU A 46 -25.59 -6.18 -8.80
N PRO A 47 -24.30 -6.34 -9.05
CA PRO A 47 -23.28 -6.26 -8.01
C PRO A 47 -23.41 -4.93 -7.27
N GLY A 48 -23.72 -4.98 -5.98
CA GLY A 48 -23.88 -3.78 -5.16
C GLY A 48 -22.54 -3.05 -4.99
N VAL A 49 -22.59 -1.87 -4.41
CA VAL A 49 -21.46 -0.94 -4.27
C VAL A 49 -20.50 -1.41 -3.19
N VAL A 50 -19.20 -1.35 -3.47
CA VAL A 50 -18.11 -1.40 -2.48
C VAL A 50 -17.73 0.02 -2.09
N MET A 51 -17.92 0.37 -0.81
CA MET A 51 -17.58 1.70 -0.31
C MET A 51 -16.12 1.73 0.17
N LEU A 52 -15.31 2.62 -0.38
CA LEU A 52 -13.93 2.89 0.07
C LEU A 52 -13.90 4.15 0.94
N LEU A 53 -13.54 4.00 2.21
CA LEU A 53 -13.37 5.12 3.16
C LEU A 53 -11.87 5.36 3.36
N VAL A 54 -11.33 6.37 2.68
CA VAL A 54 -9.88 6.61 2.62
C VAL A 54 -9.54 8.09 2.84
N PRO A 55 -8.38 8.43 3.43
CA PRO A 55 -8.07 9.81 3.77
C PRO A 55 -7.91 10.70 2.52
N SER A 56 -7.29 10.21 1.48
CA SER A 56 -7.04 10.96 0.24
C SER A 56 -6.70 10.03 -0.91
N VAL A 57 -7.04 10.43 -2.11
CA VAL A 57 -6.65 9.78 -3.37
C VAL A 57 -5.84 10.71 -4.28
N THR A 58 -5.69 11.99 -3.91
CA THR A 58 -4.85 12.94 -4.62
C THR A 58 -3.50 13.07 -3.92
N ASP A 59 -2.45 13.35 -4.67
CA ASP A 59 -1.10 13.59 -4.16
C ASP A 59 -0.97 15.03 -3.60
N ILE A 60 -1.99 15.52 -2.90
CA ILE A 60 -1.93 16.82 -2.22
C ILE A 60 -0.83 16.71 -1.15
N ASN A 61 0.27 17.40 -1.33
CA ASN A 61 1.45 17.45 -0.46
C ASN A 61 2.47 16.29 -0.60
N GLY A 62 2.56 15.63 -1.76
CA GLY A 62 3.64 14.69 -2.04
C GLY A 62 3.62 13.38 -1.24
N ALA A 63 2.51 13.05 -0.62
CA ALA A 63 2.34 11.81 0.13
C ALA A 63 1.96 10.62 -0.78
N GLY A 64 2.59 10.51 -1.95
CA GLY A 64 2.20 9.68 -3.08
C GLY A 64 1.89 8.19 -2.85
N GLY A 65 2.50 7.53 -1.86
CA GLY A 65 2.41 6.09 -1.71
C GLY A 65 1.03 5.57 -1.32
N VAL A 66 0.38 6.18 -0.34
CA VAL A 66 -0.94 5.74 0.17
C VAL A 66 -2.04 6.08 -0.83
N ALA A 67 -2.05 7.31 -1.36
CA ALA A 67 -3.03 7.74 -2.36
C ALA A 67 -2.93 6.93 -3.67
N ALA A 68 -1.71 6.63 -4.13
CA ALA A 68 -1.50 5.77 -5.28
C ALA A 68 -2.05 4.36 -5.06
N ARG A 69 -1.91 3.81 -3.85
CA ARG A 69 -2.43 2.51 -3.47
C ARG A 69 -3.96 2.46 -3.54
N TRP A 70 -4.64 3.46 -2.99
CA TRP A 70 -6.10 3.50 -3.01
C TRP A 70 -6.68 3.68 -4.40
N ARG A 71 -6.04 4.48 -5.26
CA ARG A 71 -6.41 4.57 -6.67
C ARG A 71 -6.27 3.23 -7.40
N GLU A 72 -5.20 2.48 -7.12
CA GLU A 72 -5.01 1.17 -7.76
C GLU A 72 -6.01 0.15 -7.23
N TYR A 73 -6.30 0.14 -5.93
CA TYR A 73 -7.32 -0.75 -5.36
C TYR A 73 -8.71 -0.47 -5.92
N ALA A 74 -9.11 0.81 -6.08
CA ALA A 74 -10.37 1.16 -6.73
C ALA A 74 -10.42 0.58 -8.15
N ARG A 75 -9.38 0.78 -8.96
CA ARG A 75 -9.29 0.22 -10.32
C ARG A 75 -9.29 -1.30 -10.35
N GLU A 76 -8.67 -1.95 -9.39
CA GLU A 76 -8.65 -3.41 -9.29
C GLU A 76 -10.05 -3.95 -8.98
N LEU A 77 -10.78 -3.33 -8.07
CA LEU A 77 -12.16 -3.66 -7.76
C LEU A 77 -13.08 -3.44 -8.97
N GLU A 78 -12.94 -2.31 -9.67
CA GLU A 78 -13.69 -2.00 -10.89
C GLU A 78 -13.40 -3.03 -12.00
N ARG A 79 -12.14 -3.42 -12.21
CA ARG A 79 -11.76 -4.49 -13.13
C ARG A 79 -12.32 -5.86 -12.72
N GLY A 80 -12.51 -6.08 -11.43
CA GLY A 80 -13.18 -7.24 -10.87
C GLY A 80 -14.71 -7.20 -10.97
N GLY A 81 -15.30 -6.18 -11.62
CA GLY A 81 -16.74 -6.05 -11.84
C GLY A 81 -17.51 -5.43 -10.68
N TYR A 82 -16.81 -4.88 -9.66
CA TYR A 82 -17.47 -4.18 -8.55
C TYR A 82 -17.72 -2.72 -8.88
N ALA A 83 -18.89 -2.21 -8.52
CA ALA A 83 -19.13 -0.78 -8.46
C ALA A 83 -18.44 -0.19 -7.23
N VAL A 84 -17.66 0.87 -7.39
CA VAL A 84 -16.88 1.48 -6.31
C VAL A 84 -17.41 2.86 -5.97
N GLU A 85 -17.68 3.11 -4.69
CA GLU A 85 -18.02 4.42 -4.16
C GLU A 85 -16.89 4.93 -3.28
N LEU A 86 -16.23 6.00 -3.69
CA LEU A 86 -15.02 6.51 -3.04
C LEU A 86 -15.34 7.70 -2.15
N TRP A 87 -15.11 7.55 -0.84
CA TRP A 87 -15.27 8.60 0.17
C TRP A 87 -13.90 9.08 0.64
N THR A 88 -13.60 10.35 0.43
CA THR A 88 -12.29 10.94 0.77
C THR A 88 -12.43 12.38 1.25
N VAL A 89 -11.38 12.88 1.94
CA VAL A 89 -11.34 14.29 2.38
C VAL A 89 -11.14 15.27 1.22
N ASP A 90 -10.62 14.80 0.10
CA ASP A 90 -10.37 15.57 -1.12
C ASP A 90 -11.43 15.36 -2.21
N SER A 91 -12.52 14.68 -1.90
CA SER A 91 -13.66 14.54 -2.83
C SER A 91 -14.27 15.90 -3.15
N GLN A 92 -14.59 16.08 -4.43
CA GLN A 92 -15.32 17.27 -4.91
C GLN A 92 -16.83 17.11 -4.72
N ASP A 93 -17.34 15.87 -4.64
CA ASP A 93 -18.75 15.60 -4.32
C ASP A 93 -19.00 15.78 -2.82
N PRO A 94 -19.88 16.73 -2.41
CA PRO A 94 -20.23 16.94 -1.00
C PRO A 94 -20.84 15.71 -0.35
N ASN A 95 -21.39 14.77 -1.15
CA ASN A 95 -22.00 13.55 -0.63
C ASN A 95 -20.99 12.49 -0.23
N THR A 96 -19.83 12.44 -0.84
CA THR A 96 -18.76 11.51 -0.58
C THR A 96 -17.55 12.17 0.11
N LYS A 97 -17.64 13.46 0.42
CA LYS A 97 -16.57 14.20 1.09
C LYS A 97 -16.53 13.88 2.57
N ILE A 98 -15.38 13.37 3.04
CA ILE A 98 -15.09 13.21 4.46
C ILE A 98 -14.73 14.58 5.04
N PRO A 99 -15.49 15.09 6.04
CA PRO A 99 -15.23 16.41 6.60
C PRO A 99 -13.89 16.42 7.35
N ARG A 100 -13.13 17.52 7.20
CA ARG A 100 -11.93 17.79 8.00
C ARG A 100 -12.30 18.58 9.24
N TYR A 101 -12.05 18.01 10.42
CA TYR A 101 -12.17 18.74 11.68
C TYR A 101 -10.76 19.04 12.22
N ARG A 102 -10.45 20.32 12.43
CA ARG A 102 -9.27 20.71 13.18
C ARG A 102 -9.58 20.56 14.67
N LEU A 103 -8.99 19.58 15.33
CA LEU A 103 -8.84 19.65 16.77
C LEU A 103 -7.76 20.69 17.07
N ALA A 104 -8.12 21.72 17.84
CA ALA A 104 -7.15 22.73 18.28
C ALA A 104 -5.95 22.03 18.92
N ASN A 105 -4.73 22.35 18.49
CA ASN A 105 -3.45 21.81 18.95
C ASN A 105 -2.97 20.49 18.33
N PHE A 106 -3.56 19.99 17.25
CA PHE A 106 -3.02 18.84 16.52
C PHE A 106 -2.40 19.26 15.18
N PRO A 107 -1.28 18.60 14.75
CA PRO A 107 -0.72 18.80 13.42
C PRO A 107 -1.75 18.46 12.35
N SER A 108 -1.80 19.23 11.31
CA SER A 108 -2.85 19.36 10.30
C SER A 108 -3.17 18.13 9.43
N THR A 109 -2.59 16.98 9.70
CA THR A 109 -2.68 15.81 8.81
C THR A 109 -3.52 14.65 9.34
N LEU A 110 -4.03 14.69 10.57
CA LEU A 110 -4.62 13.53 11.23
C LEU A 110 -5.90 13.80 12.04
N THR A 111 -6.56 14.94 11.82
CA THR A 111 -7.65 15.42 12.70
C THR A 111 -9.03 15.29 12.09
N ASP A 112 -9.29 14.19 11.39
CA ASP A 112 -10.62 13.92 10.82
C ASP A 112 -11.47 13.12 11.83
N ALA A 113 -11.94 13.76 12.89
CA ALA A 113 -12.99 13.22 13.73
C ALA A 113 -14.35 13.47 13.05
N PRO A 114 -15.18 12.44 12.80
CA PRO A 114 -16.47 12.65 12.18
C PRO A 114 -17.41 13.36 13.16
N GLY A 115 -17.99 14.47 12.74
CA GLY A 115 -19.12 15.06 13.44
C GLY A 115 -20.37 14.15 13.35
N ALA A 116 -21.33 14.39 14.21
CA ALA A 116 -22.59 13.62 14.25
C ALA A 116 -23.29 13.55 12.87
N GLY A 117 -23.25 14.64 12.09
CA GLY A 117 -23.81 14.67 10.74
C GLY A 117 -23.12 13.72 9.75
N PHE A 118 -21.81 13.53 9.88
CA PHE A 118 -21.08 12.57 9.04
C PHE A 118 -21.41 11.13 9.43
N VAL A 119 -21.45 10.83 10.71
CA VAL A 119 -21.86 9.51 11.24
C VAL A 119 -23.26 9.14 10.73
N TRP A 120 -24.19 10.08 10.80
CA TRP A 120 -25.56 9.89 10.28
C TRP A 120 -25.58 9.68 8.77
N LYS A 121 -24.78 10.41 8.02
CA LYS A 121 -24.65 10.28 6.56
C LYS A 121 -24.17 8.89 6.15
N ILE A 122 -23.11 8.38 6.82
CA ILE A 122 -22.59 7.02 6.60
C ILE A 122 -23.66 5.99 6.99
N TRP A 123 -24.30 6.14 8.16
CA TRP A 123 -25.36 5.23 8.61
C TRP A 123 -26.50 5.14 7.59
N SER A 124 -27.01 6.29 7.16
CA SER A 124 -28.07 6.36 6.15
C SER A 124 -27.64 5.69 4.84
N ARG A 125 -26.36 5.81 4.44
CA ARG A 125 -25.85 5.15 3.23
C ARG A 125 -25.74 3.64 3.37
N LEU A 126 -25.30 3.14 4.54
CA LEU A 126 -25.17 1.72 4.81
C LEU A 126 -26.53 0.99 4.98
N THR A 127 -27.55 1.70 5.44
CA THR A 127 -28.89 1.13 5.71
C THR A 127 -29.91 1.35 4.60
N ARG A 128 -29.54 2.04 3.52
CA ARG A 128 -30.42 2.13 2.33
C ARG A 128 -30.59 0.73 1.74
N HIS A 129 -31.83 0.29 1.70
CA HIS A 129 -32.27 -0.85 0.93
C HIS A 129 -32.61 -0.39 -0.49
N ASP A 130 -32.42 -1.24 -1.49
CA ASP A 130 -32.93 -0.99 -2.85
C ASP A 130 -34.45 -0.77 -2.77
N GLU A 131 -34.87 0.45 -2.71
CA GLU A 131 -36.26 0.80 -3.02
C GLU A 131 -36.39 0.77 -4.56
N ARG A 132 -36.60 -0.44 -5.09
CA ARG A 132 -37.16 -0.62 -6.41
C ARG A 132 -38.66 -0.40 -6.29
N GLU A 133 -39.06 0.84 -6.23
CA GLU A 133 -40.44 1.22 -6.55
C GLU A 133 -40.38 2.28 -7.65
N VAL A 134 -40.73 1.79 -8.83
CA VAL A 134 -41.79 2.36 -9.70
C VAL A 134 -41.82 3.90 -9.71
N ASP A 135 -41.01 4.50 -10.59
CA ASP A 135 -41.40 5.67 -11.31
C ASP A 135 -40.98 5.51 -12.79
N GLU A 136 -41.67 4.58 -13.47
CA GLU A 136 -41.96 4.75 -14.89
C GLU A 136 -42.94 5.91 -14.97
N VAL A 137 -42.56 6.89 -15.70
CA VAL A 137 -43.30 7.98 -16.36
C VAL A 137 -42.63 9.33 -16.04
N ASN A 138 -41.65 9.70 -16.85
CA ASN A 138 -41.63 10.92 -17.67
C ASN A 138 -40.27 11.02 -18.37
N ASP A 139 -40.27 10.44 -19.55
CA ASP A 139 -39.22 10.67 -20.55
C ASP A 139 -39.50 12.02 -21.23
N THR A 140 -38.68 13.01 -20.98
CA THR A 140 -38.52 14.16 -21.86
C THR A 140 -37.05 14.38 -22.15
N MET A 141 -36.75 14.26 -23.43
CA MET A 141 -35.47 14.49 -24.10
C MET A 141 -34.73 15.72 -23.58
N ASP A 142 -33.50 15.54 -23.11
CA ASP A 142 -32.41 16.41 -23.50
C ASP A 142 -31.09 15.68 -23.46
N GLY A 143 -30.29 15.80 -24.52
CA GLY A 143 -29.13 15.02 -24.75
C GLY A 143 -27.87 15.63 -24.09
N THR A 144 -27.38 15.02 -23.01
CA THR A 144 -25.98 15.11 -22.57
C THR A 144 -25.55 13.79 -21.99
N THR A 145 -24.84 13.03 -22.80
CA THR A 145 -24.24 11.74 -22.47
C THR A 145 -22.95 11.97 -21.66
N ASN A 146 -22.97 11.96 -20.33
CA ASN A 146 -21.80 11.53 -19.51
C ASN A 146 -22.06 11.34 -18.00
N ASP A 147 -23.31 11.44 -17.50
CA ASP A 147 -23.58 11.40 -16.06
C ASP A 147 -24.43 10.20 -15.59
N LYS A 148 -24.92 9.39 -16.51
CA LYS A 148 -25.88 8.29 -16.20
C LYS A 148 -25.30 7.14 -15.38
N ASN A 149 -23.99 6.93 -15.40
CA ASN A 149 -23.37 5.85 -14.60
C ASN A 149 -23.18 6.24 -13.13
N ASN A 150 -23.09 7.53 -12.81
CA ASN A 150 -22.91 7.99 -11.43
C ASN A 150 -24.23 7.99 -10.65
N ASP A 151 -25.36 8.16 -11.33
CA ASP A 151 -26.69 8.17 -10.68
C ASP A 151 -27.21 6.76 -10.34
N LYS A 152 -26.87 5.75 -11.14
CA LYS A 152 -27.28 4.35 -10.85
C LYS A 152 -26.66 3.80 -9.56
N ASN A 153 -25.46 4.24 -9.20
CA ASN A 153 -24.75 3.77 -8.00
C ASN A 153 -25.27 4.42 -6.71
N LYS A 154 -25.95 5.58 -6.77
CA LYS A 154 -26.40 6.29 -5.56
C LYS A 154 -27.43 5.52 -4.76
N ASN A 155 -28.24 4.69 -5.40
CA ASN A 155 -29.29 3.89 -4.74
C ASN A 155 -28.91 2.42 -4.55
N ALA A 156 -27.80 1.95 -5.12
CA ALA A 156 -27.38 0.57 -4.98
C ALA A 156 -26.95 0.25 -3.55
N ARG A 157 -27.25 -0.96 -3.09
CA ARG A 157 -26.92 -1.44 -1.74
C ARG A 157 -25.41 -1.51 -1.54
N VAL A 158 -24.92 -1.06 -0.38
CA VAL A 158 -23.53 -1.26 0.03
C VAL A 158 -23.31 -2.72 0.43
N ARG A 159 -22.47 -3.44 -0.31
CA ARG A 159 -22.14 -4.86 -0.08
C ARG A 159 -21.03 -5.02 0.93
N ALA A 160 -20.04 -4.15 0.90
CA ALA A 160 -18.92 -4.13 1.83
C ALA A 160 -18.33 -2.73 1.96
N VAL A 161 -17.62 -2.51 3.04
CA VAL A 161 -16.83 -1.31 3.30
C VAL A 161 -15.37 -1.71 3.42
N ILE A 162 -14.48 -0.99 2.72
CA ILE A 162 -13.04 -1.06 2.93
C ILE A 162 -12.61 0.28 3.51
N MET A 163 -12.08 0.28 4.72
CA MET A 163 -11.56 1.50 5.34
C MET A 163 -10.09 1.37 5.71
N THR A 164 -9.38 2.49 5.71
CA THR A 164 -8.02 2.57 6.18
C THR A 164 -7.92 3.31 7.52
N ASP A 165 -6.69 3.57 7.97
CA ASP A 165 -6.40 4.26 9.21
C ASP A 165 -6.94 5.70 9.21
N LEU A 166 -8.10 5.86 9.85
CA LEU A 166 -8.75 7.14 10.14
C LEU A 166 -8.96 7.23 11.66
N PHE A 167 -8.96 8.41 12.24
CA PHE A 167 -9.28 8.58 13.68
C PHE A 167 -10.68 8.12 14.05
N SER A 168 -11.58 8.06 13.09
CA SER A 168 -12.96 7.62 13.19
C SER A 168 -13.17 6.11 13.02
N ASN A 169 -12.11 5.30 13.04
CA ASN A 169 -12.18 3.89 12.72
C ASN A 169 -13.16 3.11 13.60
N VAL A 170 -13.19 3.37 14.91
CA VAL A 170 -14.07 2.66 15.83
C VAL A 170 -15.55 2.99 15.58
N PRO A 171 -15.98 4.28 15.53
CA PRO A 171 -17.34 4.62 15.16
C PRO A 171 -17.79 4.05 13.83
N LEU A 172 -16.94 4.12 12.79
CA LEU A 172 -17.26 3.57 11.48
C LEU A 172 -17.37 2.05 11.49
N ALA A 173 -16.48 1.37 12.20
CA ALA A 173 -16.55 -0.08 12.37
C ALA A 173 -17.84 -0.51 13.09
N LEU A 174 -18.29 0.26 14.08
CA LEU A 174 -19.56 0.04 14.77
C LEU A 174 -20.77 0.23 13.86
N LEU A 175 -20.73 1.26 12.99
CA LEU A 175 -21.80 1.48 12.00
C LEU A 175 -21.88 0.31 11.02
N CYS A 176 -20.75 -0.18 10.51
CA CYS A 176 -20.72 -1.35 9.63
C CYS A 176 -21.27 -2.60 10.33
N ALA A 177 -20.85 -2.84 11.57
CA ALA A 177 -21.34 -3.96 12.37
C ALA A 177 -22.85 -3.87 12.64
N GLY A 178 -23.36 -2.68 12.99
CA GLY A 178 -24.79 -2.43 13.23
C GLY A 178 -25.64 -2.55 11.97
N ALA A 179 -25.10 -2.14 10.80
CA ALA A 179 -25.78 -2.29 9.52
C ALA A 179 -25.67 -3.72 8.92
N GLY A 180 -24.89 -4.62 9.55
CA GLY A 180 -24.63 -5.96 9.03
C GLY A 180 -23.83 -5.95 7.72
N VAL A 181 -23.05 -4.91 7.49
CA VAL A 181 -22.20 -4.74 6.29
C VAL A 181 -20.78 -5.22 6.59
N PRO A 182 -20.23 -6.17 5.83
CA PRO A 182 -18.87 -6.63 6.00
C PRO A 182 -17.85 -5.49 5.91
N LEU A 183 -16.89 -5.47 6.84
CA LEU A 183 -15.85 -4.46 6.93
C LEU A 183 -14.47 -5.07 6.72
N VAL A 184 -13.74 -4.58 5.72
CA VAL A 184 -12.31 -4.78 5.57
C VAL A 184 -11.57 -3.61 6.22
N TYR A 185 -10.79 -3.88 7.25
CA TYR A 185 -9.93 -2.88 7.87
C TYR A 185 -8.50 -2.99 7.36
N SER A 186 -8.09 -2.00 6.60
CA SER A 186 -6.83 -1.93 5.88
C SER A 186 -5.84 -1.03 6.62
N ILE A 187 -4.85 -1.64 7.29
CA ILE A 187 -3.89 -0.92 8.12
C ILE A 187 -2.63 -0.60 7.28
N HIS A 188 -2.48 0.67 6.88
CA HIS A 188 -1.40 1.14 6.02
C HIS A 188 -0.37 1.99 6.76
N THR A 189 -0.74 2.54 7.92
CA THR A 189 0.09 3.48 8.66
C THR A 189 0.32 2.98 10.07
N ASP A 190 1.54 3.08 10.56
CA ASP A 190 1.86 2.84 11.96
C ASP A 190 1.58 4.12 12.76
N ILE A 191 0.31 4.34 13.11
CA ILE A 191 -0.14 5.55 13.82
C ILE A 191 0.62 5.75 15.12
N ALA A 192 1.01 4.68 15.80
CA ALA A 192 1.75 4.74 17.06
C ALA A 192 3.18 5.31 16.92
N GLN A 193 3.68 5.40 15.68
CA GLN A 193 5.04 5.84 15.37
C GLN A 193 5.09 7.21 14.65
N LEU A 194 3.93 7.83 14.43
CA LEU A 194 3.91 9.15 13.81
C LEU A 194 4.36 10.20 14.82
N ASP A 195 5.51 10.82 14.54
CA ASP A 195 6.01 11.95 15.31
C ASP A 195 5.00 13.10 15.33
N GLY A 196 4.76 13.67 16.53
CA GLY A 196 3.82 14.76 16.73
C GLY A 196 2.44 14.34 17.22
N ILE A 197 2.12 13.04 17.27
CA ILE A 197 0.96 12.52 17.98
C ILE A 197 1.39 12.01 19.36
N ASN A 198 1.89 12.91 20.17
CA ASN A 198 2.34 12.58 21.54
C ASN A 198 1.20 12.33 22.53
N LEU A 199 -0.03 12.17 22.06
CA LEU A 199 -1.15 11.74 22.88
C LEU A 199 -1.21 10.21 22.91
N LEU A 200 -0.37 9.60 23.77
CA LEU A 200 -0.42 8.21 24.16
C LEU A 200 -0.35 7.21 22.98
N PRO A 201 0.84 6.76 22.57
CA PRO A 201 0.98 5.67 21.58
C PRO A 201 0.12 4.44 21.92
N SER A 202 -0.13 4.20 23.21
CA SER A 202 -1.04 3.16 23.71
C SER A 202 -2.50 3.39 23.32
N SER A 203 -3.00 4.63 23.24
CA SER A 203 -4.38 4.89 22.85
C SER A 203 -4.63 4.68 21.36
N ALA A 204 -3.68 5.06 20.50
CA ALA A 204 -3.77 4.81 19.07
C ALA A 204 -3.76 3.29 18.78
N ALA A 205 -2.86 2.54 19.40
CA ALA A 205 -2.83 1.08 19.28
C ALA A 205 -4.10 0.42 19.84
N PHE A 206 -4.66 0.95 20.92
CA PHE A 206 -5.92 0.49 21.49
C PHE A 206 -7.09 0.72 20.53
N LEU A 207 -7.21 1.91 19.94
CA LEU A 207 -8.26 2.24 18.96
C LEU A 207 -8.13 1.41 17.69
N GLN A 208 -6.92 1.22 17.17
CA GLN A 208 -6.69 0.29 16.06
C GLN A 208 -7.11 -1.14 16.41
N GLY A 209 -6.79 -1.59 17.64
CA GLY A 209 -7.18 -2.89 18.16
C GLY A 209 -8.70 -3.06 18.26
N CYS A 210 -9.42 -2.02 18.71
CA CYS A 210 -10.89 -2.03 18.79
C CYS A 210 -11.53 -2.08 17.40
N ALA A 211 -11.06 -1.25 16.45
CA ALA A 211 -11.56 -1.27 15.09
C ALA A 211 -11.30 -2.63 14.41
N GLY A 212 -10.10 -3.19 14.62
CA GLY A 212 -9.76 -4.51 14.10
C GLY A 212 -10.61 -5.64 14.66
N ARG A 213 -11.11 -5.53 15.90
CA ARG A 213 -12.06 -6.51 16.50
C ARG A 213 -13.43 -6.49 15.86
N LEU A 214 -13.85 -5.33 15.38
CA LEU A 214 -15.14 -5.12 14.76
C LEU A 214 -15.12 -5.42 13.26
N ALA A 215 -13.93 -5.43 12.67
CA ALA A 215 -13.76 -5.72 11.25
C ALA A 215 -13.98 -7.21 10.95
N THR A 216 -14.56 -7.48 9.78
CA THR A 216 -14.71 -8.84 9.25
C THR A 216 -13.36 -9.42 8.87
N VAL A 217 -12.51 -8.60 8.20
CA VAL A 217 -11.14 -8.95 7.81
C VAL A 217 -10.20 -7.79 8.11
N CYS A 218 -9.03 -8.09 8.68
CA CYS A 218 -7.93 -7.12 8.83
C CYS A 218 -6.78 -7.49 7.92
N VAL A 219 -6.25 -6.51 7.20
CA VAL A 219 -5.15 -6.68 6.27
C VAL A 219 -4.16 -5.52 6.39
N THR A 220 -2.88 -5.76 6.11
CA THR A 220 -1.84 -4.73 6.16
C THR A 220 -0.96 -4.76 4.90
N THR A 221 0.15 -4.04 4.89
CA THR A 221 0.99 -3.85 3.70
C THR A 221 2.15 -4.83 3.60
N SER A 222 2.55 -5.47 4.73
CA SER A 222 3.69 -6.39 4.74
C SER A 222 3.61 -7.39 5.90
N ARG A 223 4.32 -8.52 5.81
CA ARG A 223 4.43 -9.51 6.89
C ARG A 223 5.13 -8.92 8.12
N GLY A 224 6.19 -8.14 7.90
CA GLY A 224 6.94 -7.49 8.97
C GLY A 224 6.06 -6.54 9.76
N PHE A 225 5.23 -5.74 9.08
CA PHE A 225 4.28 -4.85 9.74
C PHE A 225 3.15 -5.63 10.43
N ALA A 226 2.61 -6.69 9.82
CA ALA A 226 1.64 -7.58 10.45
C ALA A 226 2.19 -8.20 11.76
N LYS A 227 3.45 -8.66 11.74
CA LYS A 227 4.13 -9.19 12.93
C LYS A 227 4.21 -8.16 14.05
N GLN A 228 4.53 -6.92 13.72
CA GLN A 228 4.63 -5.83 14.67
C GLN A 228 3.26 -5.44 15.26
N LEU A 229 2.22 -5.35 14.43
CA LEU A 229 0.85 -5.10 14.89
C LEU A 229 0.37 -6.21 15.85
N ARG A 230 0.67 -7.48 15.55
CA ARG A 230 0.36 -8.61 16.45
C ARG A 230 1.11 -8.52 17.78
N ALA A 231 2.37 -8.12 17.77
CA ALA A 231 3.15 -7.92 18.99
C ALA A 231 2.58 -6.80 19.88
N ARG A 232 1.87 -5.84 19.30
CA ARG A 232 1.14 -4.78 20.01
C ARG A 232 -0.29 -5.17 20.42
N GLY A 233 -0.68 -6.43 20.25
CA GLY A 233 -1.99 -6.94 20.63
C GLY A 233 -3.07 -6.89 19.52
N ILE A 234 -2.76 -6.41 18.33
CA ILE A 234 -3.67 -6.45 17.17
C ILE A 234 -3.52 -7.82 16.48
N ARG A 235 -4.12 -8.84 17.10
CA ARG A 235 -3.85 -10.26 16.76
C ARG A 235 -4.54 -10.75 15.48
N TRP A 236 -5.57 -10.07 15.00
CA TRP A 236 -6.39 -10.46 13.84
C TRP A 236 -5.78 -10.09 12.50
N VAL A 237 -4.65 -9.42 12.45
CA VAL A 237 -3.96 -9.13 11.22
C VAL A 237 -3.20 -10.37 10.76
N GLY A 238 -3.81 -11.13 9.86
CA GLY A 238 -3.25 -12.38 9.32
C GLY A 238 -2.65 -12.27 7.93
N LYS A 239 -3.13 -11.31 7.14
CA LYS A 239 -2.79 -11.15 5.72
C LYS A 239 -2.12 -9.81 5.44
N HIS A 240 -1.42 -9.75 4.31
CA HIS A 240 -0.86 -8.50 3.76
C HIS A 240 -1.15 -8.43 2.27
N TYR A 241 -1.32 -7.21 1.78
CA TYR A 241 -1.53 -6.96 0.37
C TYR A 241 -0.29 -7.26 -0.46
N ARG A 242 -0.51 -7.65 -1.70
CA ARG A 242 0.54 -7.62 -2.72
C ARG A 242 1.11 -6.21 -2.85
N PRO A 243 2.40 -6.09 -3.21
CA PRO A 243 2.96 -4.81 -3.60
C PRO A 243 2.15 -4.16 -4.72
N LEU A 244 2.16 -2.83 -4.75
CA LEU A 244 1.56 -2.10 -5.87
C LEU A 244 2.24 -2.45 -7.19
N PRO A 245 1.50 -2.49 -8.32
CA PRO A 245 2.10 -2.58 -9.64
C PRO A 245 3.07 -1.42 -9.88
N VAL A 246 4.26 -1.75 -10.33
CA VAL A 246 5.31 -0.77 -10.68
C VAL A 246 5.65 -0.81 -12.17
N ASP A 247 4.72 -1.31 -12.99
CA ASP A 247 4.93 -1.51 -14.44
C ASP A 247 5.33 -0.21 -15.15
N ALA A 248 4.79 0.93 -14.72
CA ALA A 248 5.15 2.23 -15.28
C ALA A 248 6.62 2.59 -14.99
N VAL A 249 7.10 2.36 -13.75
CA VAL A 249 8.49 2.60 -13.36
C VAL A 249 9.41 1.61 -14.06
N ALA A 250 9.06 0.32 -14.06
CA ALA A 250 9.83 -0.73 -14.72
C ALA A 250 9.92 -0.51 -16.24
N ARG A 251 8.85 -0.01 -16.88
CA ARG A 251 8.84 0.35 -18.30
C ARG A 251 9.73 1.56 -18.56
N ALA A 252 9.52 2.66 -17.83
CA ALA A 252 10.34 3.86 -17.95
C ALA A 252 11.85 3.55 -17.74
N SER A 253 12.18 2.63 -16.83
CA SER A 253 13.55 2.17 -16.62
C SER A 253 14.11 1.44 -17.85
N ARG A 254 13.33 0.60 -18.54
CA ARG A 254 13.77 -0.10 -19.76
C ARG A 254 13.89 0.85 -20.95
N ASP A 255 12.98 1.81 -21.04
CA ASP A 255 12.91 2.76 -22.17
C ASP A 255 13.97 3.88 -22.04
N ALA A 256 14.51 4.12 -20.84
CA ALA A 256 15.54 5.11 -20.60
C ALA A 256 16.84 4.79 -21.37
N THR A 257 17.36 5.76 -22.08
CA THR A 257 18.61 5.65 -22.82
C THR A 257 19.83 5.69 -21.88
N GLU A 258 20.94 5.08 -22.30
CA GLU A 258 22.18 5.15 -21.53
C GLU A 258 22.69 6.61 -21.38
N ALA A 259 22.38 7.48 -22.34
CA ALA A 259 22.71 8.91 -22.24
C ALA A 259 21.92 9.61 -21.11
N GLU A 260 20.62 9.31 -20.95
CA GLU A 260 19.81 9.85 -19.86
C GLU A 260 20.27 9.32 -18.50
N VAL A 261 20.63 8.05 -18.42
CA VAL A 261 21.17 7.43 -17.19
C VAL A 261 22.52 8.06 -16.82
N ALA A 262 23.43 8.25 -17.80
CA ALA A 262 24.70 8.89 -17.58
C ALA A 262 24.56 10.37 -17.16
N GLU A 263 23.59 11.09 -17.72
CA GLU A 263 23.29 12.48 -17.32
C GLU A 263 22.77 12.53 -15.88
N ALA A 264 21.81 11.67 -15.54
CA ALA A 264 21.31 11.58 -14.16
C ALA A 264 22.42 11.23 -13.17
N ARG A 265 23.35 10.32 -13.54
CA ARG A 265 24.50 10.02 -12.71
C ARG A 265 25.42 11.23 -12.54
N ARG A 266 25.71 11.98 -13.61
CA ARG A 266 26.50 13.22 -13.50
C ARG A 266 25.85 14.23 -12.55
N GLU A 267 24.53 14.42 -12.65
CA GLU A 267 23.79 15.29 -11.74
C GLU A 267 23.89 14.79 -10.29
N MET A 268 23.63 13.51 -10.04
CA MET A 268 23.60 12.90 -8.71
C MET A 268 24.97 12.78 -8.05
N CYS A 269 26.04 12.78 -8.82
CA CYS A 269 27.44 12.76 -8.35
C CYS A 269 28.11 14.13 -8.40
N ALA A 270 27.43 15.19 -8.83
CA ALA A 270 28.02 16.49 -9.12
C ALA A 270 29.30 16.35 -9.99
N GLY A 271 29.23 15.53 -11.05
CA GLY A 271 30.32 15.27 -11.98
C GLY A 271 31.32 14.18 -11.58
N ALA A 272 31.37 13.75 -10.32
CA ALA A 272 32.29 12.71 -9.84
C ALA A 272 31.77 11.29 -10.12
N VAL A 273 31.56 10.93 -11.38
CA VAL A 273 30.84 9.73 -11.84
C VAL A 273 31.50 8.39 -11.49
N ASP A 274 32.78 8.38 -11.22
CA ASP A 274 33.57 7.18 -10.87
C ASP A 274 33.42 6.78 -9.41
N ARG A 275 32.77 7.62 -8.60
CA ARG A 275 32.52 7.31 -7.19
C ARG A 275 31.30 6.40 -7.05
N PRO A 276 31.33 5.42 -6.12
CA PRO A 276 30.12 4.70 -5.76
C PRO A 276 29.01 5.67 -5.30
N LEU A 277 27.78 5.44 -5.77
CA LEU A 277 26.63 6.32 -5.57
C LEU A 277 25.54 5.65 -4.75
N LEU A 278 25.31 6.15 -3.55
CA LEU A 278 24.13 5.85 -2.75
C LEU A 278 23.04 6.89 -3.01
N ALA A 279 21.82 6.47 -3.33
CA ALA A 279 20.70 7.37 -3.54
C ALA A 279 19.63 7.18 -2.44
N TYR A 280 19.32 8.24 -1.71
CA TYR A 280 18.08 8.31 -0.94
C TYR A 280 17.01 9.01 -1.78
N VAL A 281 15.87 8.35 -1.94
CA VAL A 281 14.70 8.90 -2.63
C VAL A 281 13.51 8.89 -1.69
N GLY A 282 12.83 10.03 -1.52
CA GLY A 282 11.64 10.08 -0.71
C GLY A 282 11.43 11.38 0.04
N ARG A 283 10.41 11.37 0.92
CA ARG A 283 10.07 12.53 1.75
C ARG A 283 11.18 12.84 2.76
N TRP A 284 11.53 14.11 2.89
CA TRP A 284 12.48 14.58 3.88
C TRP A 284 11.78 14.92 5.20
N SER A 285 11.73 13.95 6.09
CA SER A 285 11.05 14.05 7.38
C SER A 285 11.83 13.30 8.48
N ALA A 286 11.56 13.64 9.74
CA ALA A 286 12.35 13.17 10.88
C ALA A 286 12.37 11.65 11.03
N GLU A 287 11.22 10.99 10.78
CA GLU A 287 11.08 9.54 10.87
C GLU A 287 11.93 8.78 9.84
N LYS A 288 12.39 9.44 8.77
CA LYS A 288 13.30 8.85 7.76
C LYS A 288 14.75 8.84 8.21
N ARG A 289 15.08 9.52 9.31
CA ARG A 289 16.39 9.48 9.96
C ARG A 289 17.55 9.81 9.01
N LEU A 290 17.34 10.81 8.13
CA LEU A 290 18.27 11.19 7.05
C LEU A 290 19.67 11.54 7.57
N HIS A 291 19.79 12.09 8.78
CA HIS A 291 21.06 12.41 9.43
C HIS A 291 21.93 11.17 9.60
N LEU A 292 21.35 9.97 9.85
CA LEU A 292 22.11 8.73 9.95
C LEU A 292 22.70 8.29 8.60
N LEU A 293 21.99 8.53 7.48
CA LEU A 293 22.52 8.24 6.15
C LEU A 293 23.79 9.08 5.91
N LYS A 294 23.77 10.39 6.27
CA LYS A 294 24.92 11.26 6.16
C LYS A 294 26.08 10.79 7.06
N GLN A 295 25.78 10.44 8.32
CA GLN A 295 26.79 10.00 9.30
C GLN A 295 27.41 8.65 8.95
N CYS A 296 26.61 7.73 8.40
CA CYS A 296 27.03 6.36 8.07
C CYS A 296 27.58 6.23 6.63
N ARG A 297 27.72 7.31 5.89
CA ARG A 297 28.25 7.31 4.53
C ARG A 297 29.74 6.97 4.53
N PRO A 298 30.20 5.89 3.84
CA PRO A 298 31.61 5.55 3.76
C PRO A 298 32.45 6.63 3.05
N ALA A 299 33.71 6.75 3.44
CA ALA A 299 34.64 7.60 2.74
C ALA A 299 34.75 7.21 1.26
N GLY A 300 34.88 8.18 0.36
CA GLY A 300 34.95 7.90 -1.08
C GLY A 300 33.59 7.64 -1.77
N VAL A 301 32.51 7.51 -1.04
CA VAL A 301 31.15 7.30 -1.57
C VAL A 301 30.41 8.61 -1.72
N THR A 302 29.62 8.78 -2.77
CA THR A 302 28.65 9.89 -2.92
C THR A 302 27.30 9.48 -2.35
N LEU A 303 26.65 10.37 -1.61
CA LEU A 303 25.29 10.21 -1.14
C LEU A 303 24.41 11.31 -1.75
N ALA A 304 23.47 10.91 -2.62
CA ALA A 304 22.48 11.82 -3.19
C ALA A 304 21.16 11.77 -2.44
N PHE A 305 20.64 12.92 -2.03
CA PHE A 305 19.29 13.07 -1.46
C PHE A 305 18.35 13.62 -2.54
N ILE A 306 17.36 12.84 -2.95
CA ILE A 306 16.35 13.21 -3.94
C ILE A 306 14.98 13.25 -3.26
N GLY A 307 14.33 14.40 -3.27
CA GLY A 307 13.01 14.52 -2.66
C GLY A 307 12.68 15.89 -2.11
N ASP A 308 11.69 15.93 -1.23
CA ASP A 308 11.22 17.15 -0.57
C ASP A 308 10.53 16.80 0.75
N GLY A 309 10.31 17.79 1.61
CA GLY A 309 9.56 17.59 2.83
C GLY A 309 9.85 18.60 3.93
N PRO A 310 9.30 18.39 5.13
CA PRO A 310 9.43 19.33 6.23
C PRO A 310 10.86 19.65 6.68
N MET A 311 11.83 18.76 6.35
CA MET A 311 13.24 18.96 6.68
C MET A 311 14.04 19.61 5.55
N ARG A 312 13.37 20.19 4.53
CA ARG A 312 14.03 20.74 3.34
C ARG A 312 15.18 21.69 3.71
N GLU A 313 14.92 22.69 4.54
CA GLU A 313 15.91 23.69 4.93
C GLU A 313 17.15 23.07 5.60
N VAL A 314 16.95 22.01 6.40
CA VAL A 314 18.03 21.30 7.07
C VAL A 314 18.83 20.45 6.09
N VAL A 315 18.14 19.73 5.18
CA VAL A 315 18.79 18.83 4.21
C VAL A 315 19.56 19.63 3.16
N GLU A 316 19.03 20.76 2.69
CA GLU A 316 19.72 21.63 1.74
C GLU A 316 21.07 22.14 2.27
N GLN A 317 21.19 22.38 3.58
CA GLN A 317 22.45 22.77 4.24
C GLN A 317 23.51 21.65 4.23
N TRP A 318 23.14 20.41 3.92
CA TRP A 318 24.09 19.29 3.84
C TRP A 318 24.78 19.16 2.50
N HIS A 319 24.41 19.99 1.52
CA HIS A 319 25.01 19.95 0.18
C HIS A 319 26.51 20.24 0.25
N ASP A 320 27.31 19.24 -0.07
CA ASP A 320 28.78 19.22 0.00
C ASP A 320 29.34 18.30 -1.10
N PRO A 321 29.21 18.70 -2.36
CA PRO A 321 29.64 17.87 -3.47
C PRO A 321 31.18 17.68 -3.51
N PRO A 322 31.68 16.52 -3.93
CA PRO A 322 30.91 15.36 -4.42
C PRO A 322 30.49 14.38 -3.31
N ARG A 323 30.66 14.71 -2.03
CA ARG A 323 30.39 13.82 -0.92
C ARG A 323 28.88 13.67 -0.66
N VAL A 324 28.17 14.79 -0.60
CA VAL A 324 26.71 14.84 -0.42
C VAL A 324 26.12 15.76 -1.49
N VAL A 325 25.23 15.22 -2.29
CA VAL A 325 24.51 15.97 -3.33
C VAL A 325 23.05 16.04 -2.96
N VAL A 326 22.50 17.24 -2.89
CA VAL A 326 21.10 17.47 -2.51
C VAL A 326 20.35 17.96 -3.74
N LEU A 327 19.30 17.23 -4.13
CA LEU A 327 18.47 17.47 -5.31
C LEU A 327 17.02 17.64 -4.85
N PRO A 328 16.62 18.87 -4.47
CA PRO A 328 15.31 19.15 -3.94
C PRO A 328 14.22 19.06 -5.01
N GLY A 329 13.00 18.75 -4.55
CA GLY A 329 11.81 18.68 -5.37
C GLY A 329 11.36 17.26 -5.68
N MET A 330 10.07 17.14 -5.98
CA MET A 330 9.47 15.88 -6.39
C MET A 330 9.73 15.62 -7.86
N ARG A 331 10.16 14.40 -8.18
CA ARG A 331 10.38 13.97 -9.55
C ARG A 331 9.24 13.09 -10.05
N PRO A 332 8.81 13.22 -11.33
CA PRO A 332 7.90 12.28 -11.96
C PRO A 332 8.47 10.85 -11.96
N ARG A 333 7.60 9.85 -12.07
CA ARG A 333 8.00 8.43 -11.95
C ARG A 333 8.99 7.96 -13.01
N ASP A 334 8.89 8.49 -14.22
CA ASP A 334 9.85 8.24 -15.30
C ASP A 334 11.25 8.76 -14.94
N ARG A 335 11.35 9.96 -14.41
CA ARG A 335 12.62 10.55 -13.94
C ARG A 335 13.17 9.81 -12.71
N LEU A 336 12.31 9.30 -11.82
CA LEU A 336 12.75 8.45 -10.72
C LEU A 336 13.32 7.12 -11.22
N ALA A 337 12.70 6.52 -12.25
CA ALA A 337 13.20 5.29 -12.86
C ALA A 337 14.62 5.45 -13.42
N VAL A 338 14.89 6.60 -14.08
CA VAL A 338 16.23 6.95 -14.55
C VAL A 338 17.21 7.13 -13.37
N ALA A 339 16.79 7.85 -12.32
CA ALA A 339 17.60 8.06 -11.13
C ALA A 339 17.93 6.74 -10.40
N TYR A 340 16.98 5.80 -10.32
CA TYR A 340 17.25 4.47 -9.78
C TYR A 340 18.33 3.75 -10.60
N ARG A 341 18.22 3.72 -11.93
CA ARG A 341 19.26 3.11 -12.78
C ARG A 341 20.62 3.77 -12.67
N ALA A 342 20.66 5.07 -12.42
CA ALA A 342 21.90 5.84 -12.29
C ALA A 342 22.62 5.59 -10.97
N ALA A 343 21.90 5.15 -9.93
CA ALA A 343 22.45 4.84 -8.62
C ALA A 343 23.02 3.41 -8.57
N ASP A 344 24.10 3.22 -7.82
CA ASP A 344 24.62 1.89 -7.53
C ASP A 344 23.76 1.20 -6.45
N TRP A 345 23.33 1.93 -5.42
CA TRP A 345 22.39 1.45 -4.41
C TRP A 345 21.39 2.54 -4.05
N VAL A 346 20.18 2.10 -3.74
CA VAL A 346 19.22 2.92 -2.99
C VAL A 346 19.40 2.65 -1.50
N VAL A 347 19.34 3.70 -0.68
CA VAL A 347 19.62 3.60 0.76
C VAL A 347 18.49 4.19 1.60
N SER A 348 18.14 3.54 2.72
CA SER A 348 17.18 4.08 3.69
C SER A 348 17.47 3.66 5.12
N ALA A 349 17.56 4.64 6.02
CA ALA A 349 17.70 4.45 7.47
C ALA A 349 16.36 4.53 8.23
N SER A 350 15.23 4.56 7.52
CA SER A 350 13.91 4.65 8.14
C SER A 350 13.65 3.46 9.06
N ALA A 351 13.32 3.72 10.32
CA ALA A 351 12.93 2.67 11.26
C ALA A 351 11.45 2.29 11.15
N PHE A 352 10.66 3.08 10.43
CA PHE A 352 9.21 2.96 10.36
C PHE A 352 8.75 2.96 8.90
N GLU A 353 8.83 1.79 8.27
CA GLU A 353 8.32 1.58 6.91
C GLU A 353 7.33 0.42 6.91
N THR A 354 6.11 0.71 6.54
CA THR A 354 5.06 -0.33 6.50
C THR A 354 5.23 -1.30 5.33
N PHE A 355 5.85 -0.85 4.23
CA PHE A 355 6.25 -1.68 3.10
C PHE A 355 7.60 -1.24 2.50
N GLY A 356 7.76 0.03 2.13
CA GLY A 356 8.93 0.55 1.43
C GLY A 356 8.80 0.48 -0.09
N ASN A 357 8.05 1.43 -0.67
CA ASN A 357 7.84 1.45 -2.13
C ASN A 357 9.14 1.75 -2.90
N VAL A 358 9.99 2.65 -2.37
CA VAL A 358 11.22 3.08 -3.05
C VAL A 358 12.20 1.93 -3.32
N PRO A 359 12.60 1.08 -2.35
CA PRO A 359 13.45 -0.06 -2.64
C PRO A 359 12.77 -1.09 -3.56
N TYR A 360 11.45 -1.21 -3.50
CA TYR A 360 10.72 -2.08 -4.40
C TYR A 360 10.73 -1.56 -5.85
N GLU A 361 10.52 -0.27 -6.07
CA GLU A 361 10.65 0.40 -7.37
C GLU A 361 12.07 0.29 -7.92
N ALA A 362 13.08 0.59 -7.09
CA ALA A 362 14.49 0.51 -7.45
C ALA A 362 14.89 -0.92 -7.89
N ALA A 363 14.45 -1.94 -7.16
CA ALA A 363 14.73 -3.32 -7.52
C ALA A 363 14.11 -3.72 -8.88
N HIS A 364 12.95 -3.18 -9.26
CA HIS A 364 12.37 -3.36 -10.59
C HIS A 364 13.16 -2.61 -11.69
N CYS A 365 13.93 -1.60 -11.32
CA CYS A 365 14.91 -0.95 -12.20
C CYS A 365 16.25 -1.69 -12.26
N GLY A 366 16.47 -2.69 -11.41
CA GLY A 366 17.71 -3.46 -11.32
C GLY A 366 18.70 -2.92 -10.30
N THR A 367 18.29 -2.00 -9.44
CA THR A 367 19.14 -1.33 -8.44
C THR A 367 18.92 -1.95 -7.07
N PRO A 368 19.96 -2.52 -6.44
CA PRO A 368 19.86 -3.09 -5.11
C PRO A 368 19.72 -2.01 -4.03
N ALA A 369 19.29 -2.42 -2.83
CA ALA A 369 19.02 -1.50 -1.74
C ALA A 369 19.80 -1.87 -0.45
N LEU A 370 20.22 -0.83 0.29
CA LEU A 370 20.80 -0.94 1.63
C LEU A 370 19.80 -0.36 2.63
N LEU A 371 19.14 -1.20 3.40
CA LEU A 371 17.97 -0.80 4.19
C LEU A 371 18.19 -1.03 5.68
N GLN A 372 17.61 -0.14 6.51
CA GLN A 372 17.49 -0.37 7.94
C GLN A 372 16.79 -1.70 8.20
N ASP A 373 17.34 -2.52 9.10
CA ASP A 373 16.70 -3.73 9.60
C ASP A 373 15.46 -3.37 10.43
N ALA A 374 14.34 -3.14 9.78
CA ALA A 374 13.09 -2.70 10.41
C ALA A 374 11.84 -3.03 9.56
N GLN A 375 10.76 -3.36 10.25
CA GLN A 375 9.38 -3.48 9.73
C GLN A 375 9.26 -4.08 8.31
N GLY A 376 8.62 -3.32 7.40
CA GLY A 376 8.37 -3.71 6.01
C GLY A 376 9.63 -3.91 5.18
N PHE A 377 10.76 -3.30 5.56
CA PHE A 377 12.03 -3.55 4.88
C PHE A 377 12.50 -5.00 5.03
N ASN A 378 12.14 -5.67 6.14
CA ASN A 378 12.41 -7.10 6.32
C ASN A 378 11.69 -7.99 5.29
N ASP A 379 10.64 -7.48 4.66
CA ASP A 379 9.97 -8.16 3.56
C ASP A 379 10.58 -7.82 2.19
N GLN A 380 11.40 -6.77 2.10
CA GLN A 380 12.03 -6.35 0.85
C GLN A 380 13.29 -7.13 0.54
N ILE A 381 14.06 -7.49 1.55
CA ILE A 381 15.34 -8.17 1.38
C ILE A 381 15.25 -9.55 2.03
N ASP A 382 15.53 -10.59 1.25
CA ASP A 382 15.78 -11.92 1.76
C ASP A 382 17.19 -11.95 2.38
N ARG A 383 17.29 -12.34 3.65
CA ARG A 383 18.56 -12.33 4.38
C ARG A 383 19.54 -13.42 3.94
N GLU A 384 19.03 -14.48 3.34
CA GLU A 384 19.84 -15.63 2.91
C GLU A 384 20.44 -15.38 1.53
N THR A 385 19.62 -14.85 0.62
CA THR A 385 20.04 -14.66 -0.79
C THR A 385 20.61 -13.27 -1.07
N GLU A 386 20.18 -12.27 -0.29
CA GLU A 386 20.49 -10.84 -0.51
C GLU A 386 20.27 -10.36 -1.95
N ASP A 387 19.40 -11.03 -2.74
CA ASP A 387 19.19 -10.80 -4.17
C ASP A 387 18.71 -9.40 -4.57
N ARG A 388 18.27 -8.60 -3.61
CA ARG A 388 17.80 -7.22 -3.80
C ARG A 388 18.55 -6.21 -2.96
N GLY A 389 19.65 -6.62 -2.31
CA GLY A 389 20.42 -5.76 -1.41
C GLY A 389 20.59 -6.36 -0.02
N ALA A 390 20.89 -5.53 0.97
CA ALA A 390 21.16 -5.96 2.33
C ALA A 390 20.35 -5.19 3.38
N LEU A 391 20.04 -5.89 4.49
CA LEU A 391 19.55 -5.28 5.72
C LEU A 391 20.71 -4.99 6.67
N LEU A 392 20.74 -3.79 7.24
CA LEU A 392 21.79 -3.38 8.17
C LEU A 392 21.23 -2.43 9.24
N ARG A 393 22.04 -2.14 10.25
CA ARG A 393 21.74 -1.13 11.25
C ARG A 393 22.48 0.15 10.94
N PHE A 394 21.73 1.24 10.78
CA PHE A 394 22.28 2.59 10.71
C PHE A 394 22.35 3.16 12.13
N ASP A 395 23.56 3.28 12.67
CA ASP A 395 23.84 3.96 13.94
C ASP A 395 25.15 4.75 13.83
N ALA A 396 25.31 5.75 14.70
CA ALA A 396 26.46 6.66 14.63
C ALA A 396 27.81 6.02 14.98
N ALA A 397 27.82 4.90 15.72
CA ALA A 397 29.06 4.32 16.23
C ALA A 397 29.79 3.48 15.15
N ASP A 398 29.07 2.59 14.47
CA ASP A 398 29.66 1.64 13.50
C ASP A 398 28.96 1.65 12.14
N GLY A 399 28.06 2.59 11.94
CA GLY A 399 27.20 2.63 10.75
C GLY A 399 27.99 2.71 9.46
N GLU A 400 29.07 3.51 9.40
CA GLU A 400 29.92 3.62 8.23
C GLU A 400 30.54 2.26 7.85
N LYS A 401 31.09 1.52 8.81
CA LYS A 401 31.67 0.19 8.56
C LYS A 401 30.62 -0.81 8.11
N ARG A 402 29.41 -0.75 8.68
CA ARG A 402 28.30 -1.64 8.30
C ARG A 402 27.80 -1.34 6.89
N VAL A 403 27.70 -0.07 6.51
CA VAL A 403 27.33 0.33 5.14
C VAL A 403 28.40 -0.15 4.17
N ALA A 404 29.69 0.08 4.44
CA ALA A 404 30.77 -0.40 3.60
C ALA A 404 30.73 -1.93 3.43
N ALA A 405 30.62 -2.68 4.53
CA ALA A 405 30.51 -4.13 4.47
C ALA A 405 29.26 -4.63 3.72
N ALA A 406 28.14 -3.91 3.80
CA ALA A 406 26.94 -4.23 3.04
C ALA A 406 27.12 -3.93 1.54
N MET A 407 27.80 -2.86 1.19
CA MET A 407 28.19 -2.54 -0.21
C MET A 407 29.06 -3.65 -0.77
N ASP A 408 30.08 -4.10 -0.05
CA ASP A 408 30.99 -5.18 -0.49
C ASP A 408 30.23 -6.49 -0.73
N ARG A 409 29.34 -6.88 0.18
CA ARG A 409 28.52 -8.10 0.03
C ARG A 409 27.59 -8.05 -1.17
N THR A 410 27.03 -6.88 -1.45
CA THR A 410 26.04 -6.70 -2.53
C THR A 410 26.62 -6.18 -3.83
N ALA A 411 27.93 -5.88 -3.87
CA ALA A 411 28.61 -5.46 -5.09
C ALA A 411 28.41 -6.39 -6.31
N PRO A 412 28.32 -7.72 -6.15
CA PRO A 412 28.03 -8.61 -7.28
C PRO A 412 26.68 -8.33 -7.96
N LEU A 413 25.70 -7.74 -7.25
CA LEU A 413 24.40 -7.38 -7.83
C LEU A 413 24.50 -6.23 -8.84
N LEU A 414 25.53 -5.39 -8.75
CA LEU A 414 25.75 -4.30 -9.70
C LEU A 414 26.12 -4.82 -11.08
N ALA A 415 26.79 -5.97 -11.14
CA ALA A 415 27.12 -6.66 -12.39
C ALA A 415 25.96 -7.51 -12.95
N ASP A 416 24.93 -7.79 -12.14
CA ASP A 416 23.77 -8.61 -12.51
C ASP A 416 22.45 -7.93 -12.12
N PRO A 417 22.08 -6.80 -12.75
CA PRO A 417 20.82 -6.13 -12.46
C PRO A 417 19.59 -7.01 -12.75
N GLU A 418 19.70 -8.04 -13.60
CA GLU A 418 18.58 -8.93 -13.91
C GLU A 418 18.26 -9.86 -12.75
N ARG A 419 19.22 -10.29 -11.97
CA ARG A 419 19.00 -11.01 -10.72
C ARG A 419 18.14 -10.17 -9.74
N VAL A 420 18.46 -8.89 -9.62
CA VAL A 420 17.69 -7.95 -8.78
C VAL A 420 16.24 -7.81 -9.27
N ARG A 421 16.05 -7.63 -10.60
CA ARG A 421 14.72 -7.54 -11.22
C ARG A 421 13.92 -8.84 -11.08
N ALA A 422 14.56 -9.99 -11.26
CA ALA A 422 13.90 -11.29 -11.11
C ALA A 422 13.38 -11.51 -9.69
N ALA A 423 14.19 -11.19 -8.69
CA ALA A 423 13.80 -11.25 -7.28
C ALA A 423 12.66 -10.25 -6.96
N ALA A 424 12.67 -9.05 -7.57
CA ALA A 424 11.59 -8.08 -7.43
C ALA A 424 10.26 -8.58 -8.05
N ARG A 425 10.32 -9.20 -9.24
CA ARG A 425 9.14 -9.83 -9.88
C ARG A 425 8.58 -11.00 -9.06
N ALA A 426 9.43 -11.79 -8.43
CA ALA A 426 8.98 -12.84 -7.52
C ALA A 426 8.23 -12.24 -6.31
N LYS A 427 8.75 -11.14 -5.74
CA LYS A 427 8.11 -10.43 -4.62
C LYS A 427 6.76 -9.82 -4.99
N SER A 428 6.54 -9.41 -6.24
CA SER A 428 5.26 -8.82 -6.68
C SER A 428 4.06 -9.75 -6.54
N ARG A 429 4.29 -11.06 -6.41
CA ARG A 429 3.25 -12.08 -6.23
C ARG A 429 2.98 -12.43 -4.76
N ASP A 430 3.75 -11.87 -3.84
CA ASP A 430 3.64 -12.17 -2.41
C ASP A 430 2.51 -11.34 -1.76
N GLY A 431 1.57 -12.02 -1.15
CA GLY A 431 0.41 -11.42 -0.52
C GLY A 431 -0.90 -11.63 -1.27
N VAL A 432 -1.94 -10.93 -0.86
CA VAL A 432 -3.30 -11.01 -1.40
C VAL A 432 -3.68 -9.74 -2.17
N THR A 433 -4.56 -9.87 -3.15
CA THR A 433 -5.17 -8.75 -3.86
C THR A 433 -6.31 -8.14 -3.05
N VAL A 434 -6.74 -6.94 -3.41
CA VAL A 434 -7.90 -6.32 -2.73
C VAL A 434 -9.19 -7.08 -3.05
N THR A 435 -9.31 -7.65 -4.24
CA THR A 435 -10.45 -8.47 -4.65
C THR A 435 -10.52 -9.78 -3.86
N GLU A 436 -9.40 -10.46 -3.63
CA GLU A 436 -9.33 -11.67 -2.78
C GLU A 436 -9.73 -11.36 -1.32
N VAL A 437 -9.29 -10.23 -0.78
CA VAL A 437 -9.67 -9.79 0.57
C VAL A 437 -11.16 -9.46 0.66
N LEU A 438 -11.70 -8.80 -0.37
CA LEU A 438 -13.11 -8.48 -0.44
C LEU A 438 -13.99 -9.74 -0.52
N ALA A 439 -13.61 -10.69 -1.38
CA ALA A 439 -14.34 -11.96 -1.52
C ALA A 439 -14.40 -12.70 -0.18
N GLU A 440 -13.29 -12.79 0.55
CA GLU A 440 -13.25 -13.38 1.89
C GLU A 440 -14.19 -12.64 2.87
N ALA A 441 -14.16 -11.30 2.86
CA ALA A 441 -15.02 -10.51 3.73
C ALA A 441 -16.52 -10.73 3.44
N LEU A 442 -16.90 -10.84 2.18
CA LEU A 442 -18.27 -11.13 1.75
C LEU A 442 -18.71 -12.54 2.17
N GLU A 443 -17.86 -13.55 1.99
CA GLU A 443 -18.14 -14.92 2.45
C GLU A 443 -18.32 -14.99 3.99
N MET A 444 -17.43 -14.36 4.74
CA MET A 444 -17.50 -14.31 6.20
C MET A 444 -18.75 -13.57 6.67
N GLY A 445 -19.08 -12.45 6.01
CA GLY A 445 -20.31 -11.70 6.28
C GLY A 445 -21.57 -12.51 6.02
N ALA A 446 -21.60 -13.31 4.95
CA ALA A 446 -22.71 -14.21 4.65
C ALA A 446 -22.88 -15.31 5.72
N ARG A 447 -21.77 -15.90 6.17
CA ARG A 447 -21.75 -16.90 7.25
C ARG A 447 -22.15 -16.33 8.62
N GLY A 448 -21.81 -15.06 8.87
CA GLY A 448 -22.09 -14.35 10.14
C GLY A 448 -23.55 -13.95 10.32
N LYS A 449 -24.35 -13.89 9.24
CA LYS A 449 -25.81 -13.62 9.32
C LYS A 449 -26.60 -14.66 10.13
N GLY A 450 -25.97 -15.80 10.47
CA GLY A 450 -26.52 -16.76 11.42
C GLY A 450 -26.28 -16.45 12.93
N ARG A 451 -25.48 -15.39 13.24
CA ARG A 451 -25.04 -15.02 14.61
C ARG A 451 -25.62 -13.68 15.11
N THR A 452 -26.75 -13.25 14.61
CA THR A 452 -27.37 -11.91 14.84
C THR A 452 -27.77 -11.56 16.28
N GLY A 453 -27.52 -12.41 17.27
CA GLY A 453 -27.92 -12.14 18.66
C GLY A 453 -26.92 -11.32 19.52
N GLU A 454 -25.63 -11.30 19.22
CA GLU A 454 -24.64 -10.62 20.07
C GLU A 454 -24.25 -9.23 19.55
N GLY A 455 -24.27 -9.02 18.21
CA GLY A 455 -23.98 -7.72 17.58
C GLY A 455 -25.05 -6.67 17.93
N ASP A 456 -26.32 -7.04 17.89
CA ASP A 456 -27.42 -6.15 18.21
C ASP A 456 -27.40 -5.67 19.67
N ARG A 457 -27.03 -6.53 20.62
CA ARG A 457 -26.93 -6.15 22.04
C ARG A 457 -25.73 -5.22 22.33
N ALA A 458 -24.62 -5.41 21.62
CA ALA A 458 -23.47 -4.53 21.73
C ALA A 458 -23.79 -3.16 21.13
N PHE A 459 -24.46 -3.11 19.98
CA PHE A 459 -24.85 -1.88 19.30
C PHE A 459 -25.90 -1.10 20.13
N GLN A 460 -26.92 -1.73 20.67
CA GLN A 460 -27.91 -1.08 21.55
C GLN A 460 -27.26 -0.48 22.81
N LYS A 461 -26.30 -1.17 23.43
CA LYS A 461 -25.55 -0.62 24.58
C LYS A 461 -24.70 0.60 24.22
N ILE A 462 -24.15 0.67 23.03
CA ILE A 462 -23.30 1.77 22.58
C ILE A 462 -24.14 2.95 22.12
N CYS A 463 -25.26 2.73 21.41
CA CYS A 463 -26.22 3.80 21.10
C CYS A 463 -26.73 4.47 22.36
N LEU A 464 -27.02 3.70 23.43
CA LEU A 464 -27.44 4.24 24.73
C LEU A 464 -26.34 5.08 25.41
N LEU A 465 -25.06 4.76 25.22
CA LEU A 465 -23.95 5.56 25.75
C LEU A 465 -23.75 6.92 25.03
N TYR A 466 -24.05 6.96 23.72
CA TYR A 466 -23.92 8.18 22.91
C TYR A 466 -25.18 9.06 22.86
N THR A 467 -26.36 8.49 23.15
CA THR A 467 -27.65 9.20 23.15
C THR A 467 -28.08 9.62 24.55
N SER A 468 -27.42 9.18 25.61
CA SER A 468 -27.70 9.65 26.97
C SER A 468 -27.28 11.10 27.12
N PRO A 469 -28.14 12.03 27.54
CA PRO A 469 -27.78 13.42 27.79
C PRO A 469 -26.62 13.48 28.80
N SER A 470 -25.67 14.37 28.56
CA SER A 470 -24.56 14.63 29.45
C SER A 470 -25.06 14.90 30.87
N PRO A 471 -24.37 14.45 31.94
CA PRO A 471 -24.70 14.82 33.30
C PRO A 471 -24.81 16.33 33.59
N ARG A 472 -24.32 17.15 32.66
CA ARG A 472 -24.38 18.64 32.72
C ARG A 472 -25.70 19.22 32.25
N ASP A 473 -26.58 18.42 31.62
CA ASP A 473 -27.88 18.87 31.11
C ASP A 473 -29.03 18.51 32.04
N ARG A 474 -28.70 18.12 33.28
CA ARG A 474 -29.66 17.84 34.37
C ARG A 474 -29.42 18.84 35.51
N GLY A 475 -29.47 20.11 35.19
CA GLY A 475 -29.48 21.19 36.16
C GLY A 475 -30.72 22.01 36.04
#